data_a571414db7df1ed72a39ae1b68c7d6d1
#
_entry.id   a571414db7df1ed72a39ae1b68c7d6d1
#
_cell.length_a   1.000
_cell.length_b   1.000
_cell.length_c   1.000
_cell.angle_alpha   90.00
_cell.angle_beta   90.00
_cell.angle_gamma   90.00
#
_symmetry.space_group_name_H-M   'P 1'
#
loop_
_entity.id
_entity.type
_entity.pdbx_description
1 polymer ?
#
loop_
_entity_poly.entity_id
_entity_poly.type
_entity_poly.pdbx_seq_one_letter_code
_entity_poly.pdbx_strand_id
1 'polypeptide(L)'
;MEKPTLPKGTRDFGPAVMAKRQFILNTIRAVFQRFGFQPLETPAMENLSTLTGKYGEEGDQLLFKVLNSGDFLKDVENSKLETRNSKLLTTDISEKGLRYDLTVPFARFVVMNRNEISFPFKRYQIQPVWRADRPQKGRYREFYQCDADVVGTNSLICEAEIILMIKEVFKSLGIKDFTIKINHRGVLSGIAESLGAKENETSLFVAIDKLDKIGEEKVREELRGKNFTDQSLSSLFEILNLKGSTREKLDQLSAKFGNTVSGKKGLADLQEVLTLLKNYQSNEDRVEFDISLARGLSYYTGCIFEVKINNVAIGSVSGGGRYDNLTQAFGDKENLSGVGFSFGVDRLYDAMEELGAFPKDAQISSKVLICHFDDESMRYGLGIVAQLRTAGIASEIYPDVTKLKKQLDFANKKNIPFTMVIGSEEITTGLLPCKDMNKGVQEKLTIEQVIEKLK
;
A
#
# COMPACT_ATOMS: atom_id res chain seq x y z
N MET A 1 38.54 1.68 8.64
CA MET A 1 37.18 2.25 8.62
C MET A 1 36.22 1.13 8.22
N GLU A 2 35.19 0.89 9.00
CA GLU A 2 34.12 -0.04 8.62
C GLU A 2 33.38 0.51 7.38
N LYS A 3 33.03 -0.39 6.46
CA LYS A 3 32.23 0.00 5.30
C LYS A 3 30.84 0.43 5.78
N PRO A 4 30.28 1.54 5.25
CA PRO A 4 28.93 1.95 5.61
C PRO A 4 27.92 0.85 5.21
N THR A 5 26.96 0.59 6.11
CA THR A 5 25.90 -0.42 5.92
C THR A 5 24.55 0.18 6.26
N LEU A 6 23.49 -0.42 5.72
CA LEU A 6 22.11 -0.06 6.05
C LEU A 6 21.58 -0.91 7.22
N PRO A 7 20.64 -0.38 8.02
CA PRO A 7 19.90 -1.21 8.97
C PRO A 7 19.23 -2.37 8.27
N LYS A 8 19.24 -3.55 8.91
CA LYS A 8 18.65 -4.77 8.34
C LYS A 8 17.16 -4.58 8.04
N GLY A 9 16.75 -4.83 6.80
CA GLY A 9 15.35 -4.72 6.36
C GLY A 9 14.95 -3.33 5.85
N THR A 10 15.90 -2.40 5.74
CA THR A 10 15.75 -1.12 5.03
C THR A 10 16.51 -1.14 3.71
N ARG A 11 16.23 -0.18 2.82
CA ARG A 11 16.80 -0.14 1.47
C ARG A 11 16.99 1.29 0.97
N ASP A 12 18.05 1.50 0.20
CA ASP A 12 18.17 2.67 -0.68
C ASP A 12 17.49 2.37 -2.01
N PHE A 13 16.92 3.41 -2.61
CA PHE A 13 16.29 3.35 -3.92
C PHE A 13 17.00 4.32 -4.88
N GLY A 14 17.72 3.79 -5.84
CA GLY A 14 18.35 4.59 -6.89
C GLY A 14 17.32 5.21 -7.85
N PRO A 15 17.74 6.18 -8.71
CA PRO A 15 16.82 6.94 -9.56
C PRO A 15 15.88 6.10 -10.42
N ALA A 16 16.37 5.03 -11.06
CA ALA A 16 15.55 4.16 -11.90
C ALA A 16 14.44 3.44 -11.11
N VAL A 17 14.77 2.96 -9.90
CA VAL A 17 13.80 2.32 -9.00
C VAL A 17 12.78 3.36 -8.53
N MET A 18 13.27 4.57 -8.16
CA MET A 18 12.40 5.65 -7.70
C MET A 18 11.43 6.11 -8.78
N ALA A 19 11.85 6.20 -10.03
CA ALA A 19 10.97 6.55 -11.15
C ALA A 19 9.79 5.57 -11.28
N LYS A 20 10.06 4.26 -11.20
CA LYS A 20 9.04 3.22 -11.18
C LYS A 20 8.13 3.29 -9.94
N ARG A 21 8.71 3.54 -8.77
CA ARG A 21 7.93 3.75 -7.54
C ARG A 21 7.01 4.97 -7.64
N GLN A 22 7.50 6.08 -8.19
CA GLN A 22 6.68 7.29 -8.43
C GLN A 22 5.54 7.02 -9.41
N PHE A 23 5.74 6.20 -10.45
CA PHE A 23 4.66 5.78 -11.34
C PHE A 23 3.53 5.09 -10.54
N ILE A 24 3.86 4.13 -9.67
CA ILE A 24 2.85 3.47 -8.81
C ILE A 24 2.16 4.49 -7.90
N LEU A 25 2.93 5.30 -7.17
CA LEU A 25 2.42 6.28 -6.21
C LEU A 25 1.50 7.31 -6.87
N ASN A 26 1.89 7.84 -8.03
CA ASN A 26 1.11 8.82 -8.78
C ASN A 26 -0.18 8.21 -9.34
N THR A 27 -0.12 6.98 -9.83
CA THR A 27 -1.30 6.25 -10.32
C THR A 27 -2.32 6.05 -9.21
N ILE A 28 -1.88 5.57 -8.04
CA ILE A 28 -2.76 5.37 -6.87
C ILE A 28 -3.35 6.71 -6.41
N ARG A 29 -2.52 7.76 -6.28
CA ARG A 29 -2.97 9.11 -5.89
C ARG A 29 -4.05 9.64 -6.82
N ALA A 30 -3.84 9.53 -8.12
CA ALA A 30 -4.81 10.01 -9.12
C ALA A 30 -6.15 9.27 -9.03
N VAL A 31 -6.14 7.97 -8.72
CA VAL A 31 -7.38 7.21 -8.49
C VAL A 31 -8.07 7.68 -7.22
N PHE A 32 -7.36 7.80 -6.10
CA PHE A 32 -7.95 8.25 -4.84
C PHE A 32 -8.61 9.63 -4.98
N GLN A 33 -7.94 10.56 -5.66
CA GLN A 33 -8.49 11.91 -5.94
C GLN A 33 -9.75 11.84 -6.79
N ARG A 34 -9.83 10.98 -7.81
CA ARG A 34 -11.04 10.80 -8.64
C ARG A 34 -12.24 10.28 -7.85
N PHE A 35 -12.01 9.53 -6.77
CA PHE A 35 -13.06 9.05 -5.87
C PHE A 35 -13.39 10.04 -4.74
N GLY A 36 -12.84 11.27 -4.80
CA GLY A 36 -13.13 12.33 -3.84
C GLY A 36 -12.39 12.24 -2.51
N PHE A 37 -11.32 11.45 -2.43
CA PHE A 37 -10.50 11.36 -1.22
C PHE A 37 -9.54 12.55 -1.13
N GLN A 38 -9.42 13.12 0.06
CA GLN A 38 -8.57 14.27 0.38
C GLN A 38 -7.21 13.83 0.95
N PRO A 39 -6.11 14.53 0.61
CA PRO A 39 -4.79 14.19 1.13
C PRO A 39 -4.69 14.49 2.64
N LEU A 40 -4.03 13.60 3.37
CA LEU A 40 -3.70 13.76 4.78
C LEU A 40 -2.30 13.24 5.05
N GLU A 41 -1.61 13.86 6.00
CA GLU A 41 -0.37 13.34 6.57
C GLU A 41 -0.41 13.40 8.10
N THR A 42 0.18 12.41 8.75
CA THR A 42 0.40 12.37 10.19
C THR A 42 1.90 12.22 10.49
N PRO A 43 2.38 12.56 11.69
CA PRO A 43 3.77 12.40 12.05
C PRO A 43 4.27 10.95 11.91
N ALA A 44 5.55 10.77 11.58
CA ALA A 44 6.19 9.45 11.55
C ALA A 44 6.31 8.84 12.95
N MET A 45 6.51 9.70 13.96
CA MET A 45 6.55 9.33 15.38
C MET A 45 5.22 9.64 16.04
N GLU A 46 4.71 8.72 16.81
CA GLU A 46 3.54 8.84 17.66
C GLU A 46 3.93 8.59 19.13
N ASN A 47 3.13 9.09 20.06
CA ASN A 47 3.27 8.67 21.44
C ASN A 47 3.07 7.16 21.55
N LEU A 48 3.89 6.48 22.32
CA LEU A 48 3.82 5.04 22.46
C LEU A 48 2.46 4.59 23.03
N SER A 49 1.83 5.39 23.89
CA SER A 49 0.46 5.18 24.37
C SER A 49 -0.60 5.21 23.27
N THR A 50 -0.36 5.93 22.17
CA THR A 50 -1.23 5.94 20.98
C THR A 50 -1.14 4.61 20.23
N LEU A 51 0.03 4.01 20.18
CA LEU A 51 0.31 2.82 19.36
C LEU A 51 0.04 1.52 20.11
N THR A 52 0.42 1.44 21.39
CA THR A 52 0.34 0.21 22.20
C THR A 52 -1.10 -0.21 22.45
N GLY A 53 -1.37 -1.50 22.38
CA GLY A 53 -2.69 -2.10 22.62
C GLY A 53 -3.69 -1.92 21.48
N LYS A 54 -3.25 -1.43 20.30
CA LYS A 54 -4.11 -1.23 19.13
C LYS A 54 -3.96 -2.33 18.07
N TYR A 55 -2.84 -3.04 18.08
CA TYR A 55 -2.47 -4.01 17.03
C TYR A 55 -2.53 -5.47 17.49
N GLY A 56 -2.94 -5.72 18.74
CA GLY A 56 -2.85 -7.02 19.39
C GLY A 56 -1.42 -7.33 19.85
N GLU A 57 -1.24 -8.44 20.59
CA GLU A 57 0.05 -8.78 21.21
C GLU A 57 1.18 -8.92 20.19
N GLU A 58 0.94 -9.56 19.06
CA GLU A 58 1.95 -9.75 18.00
C GLU A 58 2.35 -8.39 17.38
N GLY A 59 1.39 -7.52 17.08
CA GLY A 59 1.66 -6.20 16.51
C GLY A 59 2.42 -5.30 17.46
N ASP A 60 2.10 -5.33 18.75
CA ASP A 60 2.78 -4.53 19.77
C ASP A 60 4.26 -4.91 19.93
N GLN A 61 4.62 -6.19 19.70
CA GLN A 61 6.00 -6.66 19.69
C GLN A 61 6.79 -6.14 18.48
N LEU A 62 6.10 -5.81 17.39
CA LEU A 62 6.71 -5.33 16.15
C LEU A 62 6.85 -3.82 16.08
N LEU A 63 6.44 -3.07 17.11
CA LEU A 63 6.62 -1.62 17.21
C LEU A 63 8.09 -1.24 17.38
N PHE A 64 8.59 -0.36 16.52
CA PHE A 64 9.86 0.32 16.76
C PHE A 64 9.67 1.41 17.82
N LYS A 65 10.40 1.29 18.92
CA LYS A 65 10.42 2.25 20.02
C LYS A 65 11.60 3.20 19.85
N VAL A 66 11.40 4.48 20.15
CA VAL A 66 12.42 5.52 20.04
C VAL A 66 12.83 5.91 21.46
N LEU A 67 14.12 5.76 21.77
CA LEU A 67 14.66 6.18 23.07
C LEU A 67 14.45 7.68 23.27
N ASN A 68 14.18 8.07 24.52
CA ASN A 68 14.08 9.48 24.89
C ASN A 68 15.40 10.20 24.61
N SER A 69 15.32 11.47 24.21
CA SER A 69 16.50 12.27 23.86
C SER A 69 17.31 12.61 25.12
N GLY A 70 18.62 12.76 24.96
CA GLY A 70 19.53 13.08 26.08
C GLY A 70 19.88 11.83 26.90
N ASP A 71 20.01 12.01 28.21
CA ASP A 71 20.25 10.89 29.15
C ASP A 71 18.92 10.18 29.45
N PHE A 72 18.60 9.17 28.65
CA PHE A 72 17.35 8.42 28.72
C PHE A 72 17.25 7.51 29.97
N LEU A 73 18.31 7.37 30.77
CA LEU A 73 18.28 6.66 32.04
C LEU A 73 18.12 7.56 33.24
N LYS A 74 18.18 8.88 33.10
CA LYS A 74 18.18 9.86 34.18
C LYS A 74 17.00 9.71 35.15
N ASP A 75 15.82 9.43 34.59
CA ASP A 75 14.58 9.35 35.39
C ASP A 75 14.17 7.90 35.72
N VAL A 76 15.04 6.93 35.43
CA VAL A 76 14.76 5.51 35.69
C VAL A 76 15.14 5.16 37.14
N GLU A 77 14.16 4.67 37.89
CA GLU A 77 14.40 4.19 39.24
C GLU A 77 15.35 2.96 39.25
N ASN A 78 16.33 2.95 40.15
CA ASN A 78 17.29 1.86 40.28
C ASN A 78 16.64 0.50 40.54
N SER A 79 15.54 0.46 41.29
CA SER A 79 14.74 -0.75 41.52
C SER A 79 14.22 -1.40 40.25
N LYS A 80 13.87 -0.61 39.21
CA LYS A 80 13.41 -1.12 37.92
C LYS A 80 14.55 -1.68 37.07
N LEU A 81 15.75 -1.10 37.19
CA LEU A 81 16.98 -1.62 36.56
C LEU A 81 17.38 -2.97 37.12
N GLU A 82 17.28 -3.11 38.43
CA GLU A 82 17.62 -4.37 39.14
C GLU A 82 16.67 -5.51 38.77
N THR A 83 15.38 -5.24 38.66
CA THR A 83 14.39 -6.27 38.33
C THR A 83 14.44 -6.72 36.87
N ARG A 84 15.15 -6.02 35.99
CA ARG A 84 15.24 -6.27 34.52
C ARG A 84 13.88 -6.46 33.86
N ASN A 85 12.83 -5.84 34.39
CA ASN A 85 11.50 -5.93 33.81
C ASN A 85 11.38 -5.01 32.58
N SER A 86 11.55 -5.59 31.41
CA SER A 86 11.56 -4.85 30.14
C SER A 86 10.27 -4.03 29.87
N LYS A 87 9.13 -4.48 30.38
CA LYS A 87 7.86 -3.72 30.22
C LYS A 87 7.86 -2.45 31.06
N LEU A 88 8.32 -2.53 32.32
CA LEU A 88 8.41 -1.35 33.19
C LEU A 88 9.46 -0.37 32.69
N LEU A 89 10.61 -0.84 32.23
CA LEU A 89 11.66 0.01 31.69
C LEU A 89 11.28 0.69 30.38
N THR A 90 10.51 0.02 29.51
CA THR A 90 10.15 0.60 28.20
C THR A 90 9.41 1.91 28.32
N THR A 91 8.48 2.04 29.25
CA THR A 91 7.68 3.27 29.44
C THR A 91 8.51 4.44 29.96
N ASP A 92 9.57 4.16 30.72
CA ASP A 92 10.43 5.18 31.30
C ASP A 92 11.47 5.72 30.28
N ILE A 93 11.99 4.85 29.41
CA ILE A 93 13.07 5.18 28.47
C ILE A 93 12.59 5.51 27.05
N SER A 94 11.33 5.26 26.73
CA SER A 94 10.75 5.45 25.41
C SER A 94 9.30 5.90 25.50
N GLU A 95 9.06 7.18 25.25
CA GLU A 95 7.72 7.79 25.20
C GLU A 95 7.12 7.71 23.79
N LYS A 96 7.94 7.45 22.78
CA LYS A 96 7.57 7.54 21.36
C LYS A 96 7.93 6.26 20.62
N GLY A 97 7.17 5.99 19.57
CA GLY A 97 7.44 4.91 18.62
C GLY A 97 7.24 5.35 17.18
N LEU A 98 7.78 4.60 16.23
CA LEU A 98 7.47 4.78 14.82
C LEU A 98 6.11 4.14 14.53
N ARG A 99 5.27 4.83 13.76
CA ARG A 99 3.94 4.32 13.39
C ARG A 99 4.03 2.98 12.65
N TYR A 100 3.18 2.05 13.05
CA TYR A 100 3.10 0.70 12.51
C TYR A 100 2.25 0.62 11.24
N ASP A 101 1.21 1.45 11.18
CA ASP A 101 0.29 1.66 10.06
C ASP A 101 -0.11 3.14 9.95
N LEU A 102 -1.01 3.45 9.03
CA LEU A 102 -1.55 4.81 8.89
C LEU A 102 -2.97 4.94 9.48
N THR A 103 -3.62 3.85 9.85
CA THR A 103 -5.01 3.83 10.33
C THR A 103 -5.11 4.28 11.80
N VAL A 104 -4.23 3.80 12.68
CA VAL A 104 -4.22 4.20 14.10
C VAL A 104 -3.87 5.68 14.27
N PRO A 105 -2.83 6.24 13.63
CA PRO A 105 -2.59 7.69 13.61
C PRO A 105 -3.74 8.50 13.01
N PHE A 106 -4.43 7.96 12.00
CA PHE A 106 -5.61 8.59 11.43
C PHE A 106 -6.78 8.64 12.41
N ALA A 107 -7.07 7.56 13.12
CA ALA A 107 -8.12 7.54 14.14
C ALA A 107 -7.86 8.57 15.25
N ARG A 108 -6.60 8.67 15.71
CA ARG A 108 -6.19 9.73 16.64
C ARG A 108 -6.42 11.14 16.05
N PHE A 109 -6.05 11.34 14.78
CA PHE A 109 -6.27 12.62 14.08
C PHE A 109 -7.75 12.98 14.04
N VAL A 110 -8.62 12.03 13.68
CA VAL A 110 -10.08 12.24 13.63
C VAL A 110 -10.63 12.68 14.97
N VAL A 111 -10.24 12.02 16.07
CA VAL A 111 -10.71 12.35 17.41
C VAL A 111 -10.23 13.75 17.84
N MET A 112 -8.96 14.08 17.57
CA MET A 112 -8.39 15.38 17.94
C MET A 112 -8.97 16.56 17.15
N ASN A 113 -9.39 16.34 15.89
CA ASN A 113 -9.86 17.39 14.99
C ASN A 113 -11.36 17.24 14.66
N ARG A 114 -12.12 16.54 15.50
CA ARG A 114 -13.52 16.17 15.24
C ARG A 114 -14.40 17.33 14.84
N ASN A 115 -14.24 18.49 15.49
CA ASN A 115 -15.04 19.69 15.25
C ASN A 115 -14.69 20.44 13.96
N GLU A 116 -13.56 20.10 13.35
CA GLU A 116 -13.07 20.71 12.11
C GLU A 116 -13.35 19.83 10.87
N ILE A 117 -13.72 18.57 11.12
CA ILE A 117 -13.96 17.57 10.05
C ILE A 117 -15.44 17.52 9.72
N SER A 118 -15.75 17.58 8.41
CA SER A 118 -17.09 17.30 7.91
C SER A 118 -17.24 15.81 7.61
N PHE A 119 -18.23 15.15 8.22
CA PHE A 119 -18.51 13.73 8.01
C PHE A 119 -19.61 13.51 6.94
N PRO A 120 -19.55 12.42 6.15
CA PRO A 120 -18.48 11.40 6.13
C PRO A 120 -17.18 11.96 5.55
N PHE A 121 -16.06 11.66 6.19
CA PHE A 121 -14.74 12.13 5.81
C PHE A 121 -13.97 11.07 5.03
N LYS A 122 -13.61 11.39 3.78
CA LYS A 122 -12.80 10.56 2.88
C LYS A 122 -11.38 11.11 2.84
N ARG A 123 -10.40 10.35 3.35
CA ARG A 123 -8.98 10.74 3.30
C ARG A 123 -8.16 9.70 2.56
N TYR A 124 -7.08 10.13 1.90
CA TYR A 124 -5.98 9.24 1.55
C TYR A 124 -4.67 9.70 2.17
N GLN A 125 -3.77 8.73 2.42
CA GLN A 125 -2.46 8.98 2.99
C GLN A 125 -1.43 8.06 2.35
N ILE A 126 -0.31 8.64 1.86
CA ILE A 126 0.75 7.91 1.17
C ILE A 126 2.06 8.22 1.90
N GLN A 127 2.44 7.36 2.82
CA GLN A 127 3.59 7.59 3.70
C GLN A 127 4.27 6.26 4.08
N PRO A 128 5.54 6.31 4.57
CA PRO A 128 6.24 5.14 5.09
C PRO A 128 5.70 4.72 6.45
N VAL A 129 5.79 3.43 6.73
CA VAL A 129 5.49 2.80 8.03
C VAL A 129 6.61 1.83 8.41
N TRP A 130 6.70 1.48 9.70
CA TRP A 130 7.81 0.70 10.22
C TRP A 130 7.31 -0.48 11.05
N ARG A 131 7.80 -1.68 10.70
CA ARG A 131 7.49 -2.92 11.43
C ARG A 131 8.77 -3.71 11.68
N ALA A 132 9.00 -4.16 12.90
CA ALA A 132 10.18 -4.94 13.25
C ALA A 132 10.10 -6.41 12.77
N ASP A 133 9.43 -6.63 11.65
CA ASP A 133 9.29 -7.93 10.99
C ASP A 133 10.63 -8.58 10.64
N ARG A 134 10.63 -9.92 10.52
CA ARG A 134 11.75 -10.63 9.92
C ARG A 134 11.81 -10.34 8.42
N PRO A 135 12.89 -9.70 7.91
CA PRO A 135 12.98 -9.31 6.51
C PRO A 135 12.98 -10.51 5.57
N GLN A 136 12.18 -10.42 4.49
CA GLN A 136 12.16 -11.36 3.37
C GLN A 136 11.62 -10.64 2.12
N LYS A 137 11.64 -11.28 0.94
CA LYS A 137 11.07 -10.71 -0.29
C LYS A 137 9.61 -10.29 -0.05
N GLY A 138 9.26 -9.04 -0.37
CA GLY A 138 7.93 -8.47 -0.15
C GLY A 138 7.58 -8.16 1.32
N ARG A 139 8.54 -8.27 2.27
CA ARG A 139 8.36 -7.90 3.68
C ARG A 139 9.61 -7.20 4.20
N TYR A 140 9.48 -5.90 4.40
CA TYR A 140 10.55 -4.99 4.79
C TYR A 140 10.23 -4.34 6.13
N ARG A 141 11.23 -3.76 6.79
CA ARG A 141 11.05 -3.05 8.07
C ARG A 141 10.61 -1.61 7.90
N GLU A 142 10.92 -1.03 6.76
CA GLU A 142 10.42 0.26 6.31
C GLU A 142 9.80 0.08 4.91
N PHE A 143 8.56 0.50 4.73
CA PHE A 143 7.85 0.38 3.47
C PHE A 143 6.71 1.41 3.36
N TYR A 144 6.30 1.72 2.14
CA TYR A 144 5.22 2.67 1.88
C TYR A 144 3.86 1.99 1.87
N GLN A 145 2.90 2.61 2.58
CA GLN A 145 1.48 2.31 2.46
C GLN A 145 0.76 3.46 1.73
N CYS A 146 -0.22 3.10 0.91
CA CYS A 146 -1.16 4.02 0.30
C CYS A 146 -2.55 3.67 0.82
N ASP A 147 -2.98 4.37 1.85
CA ASP A 147 -4.24 4.14 2.54
C ASP A 147 -5.32 5.07 2.02
N ALA A 148 -6.53 4.55 1.88
CA ALA A 148 -7.75 5.32 1.66
C ALA A 148 -8.83 4.86 2.64
N ASP A 149 -9.37 5.79 3.43
CA ASP A 149 -10.37 5.52 4.47
C ASP A 149 -11.52 6.50 4.39
N VAL A 150 -12.71 5.99 4.74
CA VAL A 150 -13.92 6.77 4.98
C VAL A 150 -14.32 6.59 6.43
N VAL A 151 -14.59 7.67 7.15
CA VAL A 151 -15.04 7.62 8.54
C VAL A 151 -16.31 8.46 8.73
N GLY A 152 -17.17 8.03 9.67
CA GLY A 152 -18.41 8.73 10.01
C GLY A 152 -19.63 8.28 9.21
N THR A 153 -19.61 7.04 8.67
CA THR A 153 -20.79 6.43 8.03
C THR A 153 -20.75 4.90 8.12
N ASN A 154 -21.94 4.32 8.23
CA ASN A 154 -22.14 2.87 8.17
C ASN A 154 -22.56 2.37 6.77
N SER A 155 -22.62 3.26 5.78
CA SER A 155 -23.07 2.92 4.43
C SER A 155 -22.14 1.94 3.74
N LEU A 156 -22.68 0.83 3.23
CA LEU A 156 -21.96 -0.17 2.47
C LEU A 156 -21.55 0.28 1.06
N ILE A 157 -22.02 1.45 0.63
CA ILE A 157 -21.50 2.11 -0.59
C ILE A 157 -19.98 2.28 -0.51
N CYS A 158 -19.45 2.53 0.70
CA CYS A 158 -18.02 2.71 0.89
C CYS A 158 -17.22 1.44 0.59
N GLU A 159 -17.72 0.27 0.97
CA GLU A 159 -17.12 -1.02 0.63
C GLU A 159 -17.15 -1.27 -0.89
N ALA A 160 -18.26 -0.98 -1.54
CA ALA A 160 -18.37 -1.08 -2.99
C ALA A 160 -17.38 -0.12 -3.69
N GLU A 161 -17.28 1.14 -3.25
CA GLU A 161 -16.31 2.10 -3.79
C GLU A 161 -14.85 1.65 -3.59
N ILE A 162 -14.50 1.02 -2.45
CA ILE A 162 -13.18 0.44 -2.22
C ILE A 162 -12.87 -0.62 -3.28
N ILE A 163 -13.80 -1.53 -3.58
CA ILE A 163 -13.61 -2.55 -4.60
C ILE A 163 -13.42 -1.91 -5.98
N LEU A 164 -14.19 -0.87 -6.32
CA LEU A 164 -14.04 -0.14 -7.56
C LEU A 164 -12.69 0.58 -7.67
N MET A 165 -12.24 1.23 -6.58
CA MET A 165 -10.92 1.87 -6.53
C MET A 165 -9.79 0.87 -6.74
N ILE A 166 -9.87 -0.32 -6.12
CA ILE A 166 -8.91 -1.38 -6.31
C ILE A 166 -8.85 -1.78 -7.80
N LYS A 167 -10.00 -2.07 -8.41
CA LYS A 167 -10.08 -2.43 -9.83
C LYS A 167 -9.48 -1.34 -10.73
N GLU A 168 -9.79 -0.07 -10.46
CA GLU A 168 -9.29 1.06 -11.25
C GLU A 168 -7.78 1.26 -11.10
N VAL A 169 -7.21 1.09 -9.89
CA VAL A 169 -5.76 1.12 -9.67
C VAL A 169 -5.07 0.02 -10.47
N PHE A 170 -5.54 -1.23 -10.38
CA PHE A 170 -4.93 -2.34 -11.11
C PHE A 170 -5.03 -2.18 -12.62
N LYS A 171 -6.18 -1.71 -13.13
CA LYS A 171 -6.36 -1.35 -14.54
C LYS A 171 -5.34 -0.28 -14.97
N SER A 172 -5.20 0.79 -14.19
CA SER A 172 -4.29 1.90 -14.49
C SER A 172 -2.81 1.50 -14.39
N LEU A 173 -2.46 0.52 -13.54
CA LEU A 173 -1.12 -0.07 -13.46
C LEU A 173 -0.86 -1.14 -14.54
N GLY A 174 -1.85 -1.49 -15.36
CA GLY A 174 -1.73 -2.54 -16.38
C GLY A 174 -1.76 -3.98 -15.84
N ILE A 175 -2.16 -4.17 -14.58
CA ILE A 175 -2.27 -5.48 -13.94
C ILE A 175 -3.63 -6.09 -14.25
N LYS A 176 -3.66 -7.14 -15.08
CA LYS A 176 -4.91 -7.73 -15.59
C LYS A 176 -5.42 -8.90 -14.77
N ASP A 177 -4.53 -9.66 -14.14
CA ASP A 177 -4.88 -10.90 -13.44
C ASP A 177 -4.65 -10.76 -11.94
N PHE A 178 -5.75 -10.53 -11.22
CA PHE A 178 -5.78 -10.38 -9.78
C PHE A 178 -7.13 -10.85 -9.22
N THR A 179 -7.16 -11.14 -7.93
CA THR A 179 -8.36 -11.54 -7.20
C THR A 179 -8.54 -10.64 -5.98
N ILE A 180 -9.74 -10.07 -5.82
CA ILE A 180 -10.17 -9.36 -4.63
C ILE A 180 -10.96 -10.35 -3.77
N LYS A 181 -10.34 -10.83 -2.70
CA LYS A 181 -10.99 -11.68 -1.72
C LYS A 181 -11.77 -10.81 -0.74
N ILE A 182 -13.01 -11.18 -0.46
CA ILE A 182 -13.87 -10.51 0.51
C ILE A 182 -14.40 -11.51 1.53
N ASN A 183 -14.56 -11.07 2.76
CA ASN A 183 -15.27 -11.77 3.82
C ASN A 183 -15.89 -10.74 4.79
N HIS A 184 -16.51 -11.20 5.85
CA HIS A 184 -17.09 -10.37 6.88
C HIS A 184 -16.84 -10.95 8.27
N ARG A 185 -16.44 -10.13 9.24
CA ARG A 185 -16.21 -10.59 10.62
C ARG A 185 -17.45 -11.24 11.22
N GLY A 186 -18.63 -10.71 10.94
CA GLY A 186 -19.89 -11.31 11.36
C GLY A 186 -20.12 -12.73 10.81
N VAL A 187 -19.66 -13.03 9.59
CA VAL A 187 -19.71 -14.38 9.02
C VAL A 187 -18.80 -15.32 9.82
N LEU A 188 -17.58 -14.90 10.12
CA LEU A 188 -16.64 -15.68 10.93
C LEU A 188 -17.18 -15.93 12.36
N SER A 189 -17.76 -14.89 12.99
CA SER A 189 -18.43 -15.03 14.30
C SER A 189 -19.65 -15.94 14.22
N GLY A 190 -20.43 -15.89 13.13
CA GLY A 190 -21.54 -16.82 12.88
C GLY A 190 -21.09 -18.27 12.76
N ILE A 191 -19.94 -18.53 12.13
CA ILE A 191 -19.31 -19.85 12.11
C ILE A 191 -18.95 -20.29 13.53
N ALA A 192 -18.25 -19.45 14.31
CA ALA A 192 -17.90 -19.74 15.69
C ALA A 192 -19.14 -20.04 16.56
N GLU A 193 -20.20 -19.24 16.41
CA GLU A 193 -21.49 -19.42 17.09
C GLU A 193 -22.13 -20.77 16.72
N SER A 194 -22.19 -21.13 15.44
CA SER A 194 -22.76 -22.37 14.95
C SER A 194 -22.01 -23.63 15.44
N LEU A 195 -20.72 -23.48 15.74
CA LEU A 195 -19.88 -24.54 16.29
C LEU A 195 -19.90 -24.60 17.84
N GLY A 196 -20.65 -23.70 18.50
CA GLY A 196 -20.64 -23.58 19.96
C GLY A 196 -19.32 -23.04 20.52
N ALA A 197 -18.54 -22.32 19.71
CA ALA A 197 -17.16 -21.90 20.01
C ALA A 197 -17.02 -20.37 20.13
N LYS A 198 -18.08 -19.65 20.49
CA LYS A 198 -18.08 -18.18 20.56
C LYS A 198 -17.03 -17.62 21.52
N GLU A 199 -16.78 -18.27 22.64
CA GLU A 199 -15.74 -17.86 23.60
C GLU A 199 -14.31 -18.07 23.08
N ASN A 200 -14.15 -18.92 22.06
CA ASN A 200 -12.88 -19.27 21.44
C ASN A 200 -12.72 -18.68 20.02
N GLU A 201 -13.56 -17.71 19.62
CA GLU A 201 -13.59 -17.19 18.24
C GLU A 201 -12.23 -16.61 17.79
N THR A 202 -11.49 -15.94 18.66
CA THR A 202 -10.16 -15.42 18.34
C THR A 202 -9.18 -16.53 17.97
N SER A 203 -9.18 -17.63 18.73
CA SER A 203 -8.36 -18.80 18.44
C SER A 203 -8.75 -19.46 17.12
N LEU A 204 -10.06 -19.53 16.84
CA LEU A 204 -10.60 -20.04 15.58
C LEU A 204 -10.12 -19.20 14.40
N PHE A 205 -10.22 -17.87 14.48
CA PHE A 205 -9.81 -16.96 13.39
C PHE A 205 -8.31 -17.06 13.11
N VAL A 206 -7.48 -17.10 14.16
CA VAL A 206 -6.03 -17.29 14.03
C VAL A 206 -5.70 -18.63 13.35
N ALA A 207 -6.40 -19.69 13.70
CA ALA A 207 -6.19 -21.00 13.08
C ALA A 207 -6.64 -21.04 11.61
N ILE A 208 -7.79 -20.46 11.29
CA ILE A 208 -8.29 -20.34 9.90
C ILE A 208 -7.31 -19.54 9.04
N ASP A 209 -6.73 -18.42 9.53
CA ASP A 209 -5.74 -17.62 8.78
C ASP A 209 -4.48 -18.42 8.41
N LYS A 210 -4.16 -19.44 9.17
CA LYS A 210 -3.01 -20.30 8.90
C LYS A 210 -3.29 -21.41 7.87
N LEU A 211 -4.56 -21.62 7.51
CA LEU A 211 -4.98 -22.76 6.67
C LEU A 211 -4.19 -22.86 5.37
N ASP A 212 -4.05 -21.77 4.64
CA ASP A 212 -3.28 -21.72 3.38
C ASP A 212 -1.78 -22.01 3.56
N LYS A 213 -1.23 -21.84 4.78
CA LYS A 213 0.21 -21.97 5.05
C LYS A 213 0.59 -23.34 5.60
N ILE A 214 -0.23 -23.89 6.48
CA ILE A 214 0.11 -25.10 7.23
C ILE A 214 -0.78 -26.30 6.86
N GLY A 215 -1.87 -26.07 6.13
CA GLY A 215 -2.81 -27.12 5.70
C GLY A 215 -3.82 -27.53 6.75
N GLU A 216 -4.87 -28.26 6.29
CA GLU A 216 -6.03 -28.65 7.10
C GLU A 216 -5.66 -29.47 8.34
N GLU A 217 -4.80 -30.48 8.18
CA GLU A 217 -4.44 -31.39 9.28
C GLU A 217 -3.82 -30.65 10.49
N LYS A 218 -2.87 -29.76 10.23
CA LYS A 218 -2.25 -28.97 11.30
C LYS A 218 -3.19 -27.98 11.94
N VAL A 219 -4.12 -27.40 11.17
CA VAL A 219 -5.18 -26.53 11.71
C VAL A 219 -6.13 -27.34 12.60
N ARG A 220 -6.49 -28.57 12.21
CA ARG A 220 -7.29 -29.47 13.06
C ARG A 220 -6.58 -29.81 14.37
N GLU A 221 -5.26 -30.11 14.32
CA GLU A 221 -4.46 -30.38 15.52
C GLU A 221 -4.41 -29.16 16.44
N GLU A 222 -4.14 -27.96 15.90
CA GLU A 222 -4.10 -26.71 16.67
C GLU A 222 -5.46 -26.44 17.36
N LEU A 223 -6.57 -26.64 16.66
CA LEU A 223 -7.92 -26.41 17.21
C LEU A 223 -8.33 -27.50 18.24
N ARG A 224 -7.92 -28.78 18.06
CA ARG A 224 -8.08 -29.79 19.10
C ARG A 224 -7.40 -29.39 20.41
N GLY A 225 -6.19 -28.82 20.31
CA GLY A 225 -5.48 -28.27 21.46
C GLY A 225 -6.17 -27.05 22.11
N LYS A 226 -7.20 -26.49 21.47
CA LYS A 226 -8.06 -25.40 21.97
C LYS A 226 -9.46 -25.89 22.36
N ASN A 227 -9.62 -27.18 22.62
CA ASN A 227 -10.87 -27.84 23.04
C ASN A 227 -12.00 -27.86 21.99
N PHE A 228 -11.68 -27.77 20.68
CA PHE A 228 -12.66 -28.03 19.63
C PHE A 228 -12.89 -29.55 19.47
N THR A 229 -14.12 -29.97 19.38
CA THR A 229 -14.49 -31.39 19.18
C THR A 229 -14.28 -31.79 17.70
N ASP A 230 -14.08 -33.10 17.45
CA ASP A 230 -13.97 -33.59 16.08
C ASP A 230 -15.22 -33.32 15.25
N GLN A 231 -16.40 -33.32 15.87
CA GLN A 231 -17.65 -32.95 15.22
C GLN A 231 -17.65 -31.49 14.80
N SER A 232 -17.26 -30.56 15.69
CA SER A 232 -17.14 -29.13 15.37
C SER A 232 -16.10 -28.89 14.26
N LEU A 233 -14.96 -29.61 14.28
CA LEU A 233 -13.94 -29.52 13.25
C LEU A 233 -14.46 -30.04 11.90
N SER A 234 -15.21 -31.15 11.88
CA SER A 234 -15.79 -31.65 10.62
C SER A 234 -16.78 -30.66 10.02
N SER A 235 -17.65 -30.06 10.84
CA SER A 235 -18.58 -29.01 10.41
C SER A 235 -17.85 -27.74 9.94
N LEU A 236 -16.76 -27.33 10.60
CA LEU A 236 -15.93 -26.21 10.18
C LEU A 236 -15.35 -26.41 8.78
N PHE A 237 -14.70 -27.56 8.56
CA PHE A 237 -14.05 -27.80 7.26
C PHE A 237 -15.07 -28.07 6.14
N GLU A 238 -16.27 -28.59 6.45
CA GLU A 238 -17.37 -28.61 5.50
C GLU A 238 -17.75 -27.20 5.04
N ILE A 239 -17.81 -26.24 5.97
CA ILE A 239 -18.07 -24.84 5.67
C ILE A 239 -16.92 -24.20 4.86
N LEU A 240 -15.68 -24.36 5.32
CA LEU A 240 -14.51 -23.77 4.66
C LEU A 240 -14.29 -24.32 3.24
N ASN A 241 -14.69 -25.56 2.98
CA ASN A 241 -14.54 -26.24 1.70
C ASN A 241 -15.75 -26.06 0.76
N LEU A 242 -16.71 -25.19 1.07
CA LEU A 242 -17.86 -24.90 0.19
C LEU A 242 -17.38 -24.48 -1.21
N LYS A 243 -17.99 -25.08 -2.23
CA LYS A 243 -17.69 -24.80 -3.65
C LYS A 243 -18.83 -24.00 -4.27
N GLY A 244 -18.50 -23.31 -5.36
CA GLY A 244 -19.43 -22.52 -6.12
C GLY A 244 -19.00 -21.07 -6.28
N SER A 245 -19.83 -20.30 -6.97
CA SER A 245 -19.67 -18.85 -7.11
C SER A 245 -19.85 -18.14 -5.75
N THR A 246 -19.43 -16.87 -5.69
CA THR A 246 -19.62 -16.03 -4.51
C THR A 246 -21.07 -16.06 -4.01
N ARG A 247 -22.06 -15.92 -4.90
CA ARG A 247 -23.50 -15.93 -4.53
C ARG A 247 -23.95 -17.29 -4.02
N GLU A 248 -23.60 -18.38 -4.69
CA GLU A 248 -23.95 -19.74 -4.26
C GLU A 248 -23.38 -20.06 -2.87
N LYS A 249 -22.14 -19.65 -2.58
CA LYS A 249 -21.55 -19.80 -1.24
C LYS A 249 -22.32 -19.01 -0.18
N LEU A 250 -22.71 -17.77 -0.46
CA LEU A 250 -23.50 -16.95 0.46
C LEU A 250 -24.87 -17.57 0.74
N ASP A 251 -25.55 -18.09 -0.28
CA ASP A 251 -26.85 -18.76 -0.14
C ASP A 251 -26.75 -20.06 0.70
N GLN A 252 -25.72 -20.87 0.46
CA GLN A 252 -25.46 -22.08 1.23
C GLN A 252 -25.19 -21.77 2.71
N LEU A 253 -24.40 -20.69 2.98
CA LEU A 253 -24.15 -20.28 4.36
C LEU A 253 -25.40 -19.70 5.03
N SER A 254 -26.23 -18.96 4.31
CA SER A 254 -27.51 -18.46 4.84
C SER A 254 -28.40 -19.58 5.30
N ALA A 255 -28.43 -20.72 4.59
CA ALA A 255 -29.17 -21.88 5.00
C ALA A 255 -28.59 -22.60 6.24
N LYS A 256 -27.24 -22.60 6.37
CA LYS A 256 -26.54 -23.31 7.47
C LYS A 256 -26.58 -22.56 8.81
N PHE A 257 -26.35 -21.23 8.81
CA PHE A 257 -26.26 -20.46 10.06
C PHE A 257 -26.90 -19.06 10.01
N GLY A 258 -27.85 -18.84 9.11
CA GLY A 258 -28.59 -17.57 9.04
C GLY A 258 -29.42 -17.24 10.29
N ASN A 259 -29.52 -18.16 11.27
CA ASN A 259 -30.14 -17.90 12.55
C ASN A 259 -29.23 -17.24 13.58
N THR A 260 -27.92 -17.21 13.36
CA THR A 260 -27.01 -16.47 14.24
C THR A 260 -27.11 -14.97 13.92
N VAL A 261 -27.14 -14.12 14.95
CA VAL A 261 -27.33 -12.67 14.76
C VAL A 261 -26.18 -12.08 13.94
N SER A 262 -24.93 -12.41 14.31
CA SER A 262 -23.72 -11.92 13.64
C SER A 262 -23.61 -12.47 12.22
N GLY A 263 -23.86 -13.77 12.03
CA GLY A 263 -23.79 -14.42 10.73
C GLY A 263 -24.81 -13.87 9.74
N LYS A 264 -26.06 -13.69 10.17
CA LYS A 264 -27.13 -13.12 9.35
C LYS A 264 -26.77 -11.70 8.88
N LYS A 265 -26.30 -10.84 9.80
CA LYS A 265 -25.88 -9.48 9.44
C LYS A 265 -24.72 -9.51 8.44
N GLY A 266 -23.68 -10.28 8.71
CA GLY A 266 -22.51 -10.35 7.84
C GLY A 266 -22.82 -10.86 6.43
N LEU A 267 -23.70 -11.85 6.30
CA LEU A 267 -24.15 -12.33 4.99
C LEU A 267 -24.98 -11.27 4.24
N ALA A 268 -25.90 -10.60 4.95
CA ALA A 268 -26.70 -9.52 4.35
C ALA A 268 -25.82 -8.35 3.88
N ASP A 269 -24.84 -7.93 4.67
CA ASP A 269 -23.89 -6.87 4.32
C ASP A 269 -23.09 -7.24 3.05
N LEU A 270 -22.60 -8.48 2.93
CA LEU A 270 -21.89 -8.95 1.73
C LEU A 270 -22.79 -9.00 0.50
N GLN A 271 -24.04 -9.46 0.63
CA GLN A 271 -25.00 -9.49 -0.46
C GLN A 271 -25.34 -8.08 -0.95
N GLU A 272 -25.46 -7.12 -0.03
CA GLU A 272 -25.70 -5.72 -0.36
C GLU A 272 -24.50 -5.10 -1.09
N VAL A 273 -23.25 -5.34 -0.63
CA VAL A 273 -22.04 -4.88 -1.34
C VAL A 273 -22.00 -5.39 -2.78
N LEU A 274 -22.33 -6.66 -3.02
CA LEU A 274 -22.41 -7.22 -4.38
C LEU A 274 -23.53 -6.59 -5.22
N THR A 275 -24.66 -6.27 -4.59
CA THR A 275 -25.78 -5.58 -5.25
C THR A 275 -25.39 -4.16 -5.64
N LEU A 276 -24.72 -3.44 -4.75
CA LEU A 276 -24.20 -2.10 -5.02
C LEU A 276 -23.16 -2.09 -6.16
N LEU A 277 -22.25 -3.07 -6.21
CA LEU A 277 -21.32 -3.22 -7.33
C LEU A 277 -22.04 -3.37 -8.68
N LYS A 278 -23.11 -4.15 -8.72
CA LYS A 278 -23.94 -4.30 -9.93
C LYS A 278 -24.62 -2.97 -10.32
N ASN A 279 -25.09 -2.20 -9.35
CA ASN A 279 -25.68 -0.88 -9.59
C ASN A 279 -24.66 0.13 -10.14
N TYR A 280 -23.40 0.02 -9.76
CA TYR A 280 -22.28 0.75 -10.38
C TYR A 280 -21.89 0.23 -11.79
N GLN A 281 -22.66 -0.69 -12.36
CA GLN A 281 -22.37 -1.33 -13.65
C GLN A 281 -21.00 -2.06 -13.65
N SER A 282 -20.51 -2.42 -12.49
CA SER A 282 -19.29 -3.23 -12.31
C SER A 282 -19.68 -4.69 -12.18
N ASN A 283 -19.10 -5.53 -13.03
CA ASN A 283 -19.24 -6.98 -12.87
C ASN A 283 -18.51 -7.48 -11.61
N GLU A 284 -18.85 -8.68 -11.16
CA GLU A 284 -18.25 -9.33 -9.99
C GLU A 284 -17.00 -10.14 -10.35
N ASP A 285 -16.54 -10.04 -11.59
CA ASP A 285 -15.40 -10.76 -12.11
C ASP A 285 -14.15 -10.44 -11.35
N ARG A 286 -13.48 -10.88 -10.62
CA ARG A 286 -12.34 -10.56 -9.75
C ARG A 286 -12.70 -10.49 -8.27
N VAL A 287 -13.98 -10.58 -7.92
CA VAL A 287 -14.43 -10.58 -6.52
C VAL A 287 -14.75 -12.00 -6.09
N GLU A 288 -14.03 -12.49 -5.09
CA GLU A 288 -14.20 -13.83 -4.53
C GLU A 288 -14.60 -13.75 -3.06
N PHE A 289 -15.73 -14.36 -2.70
CA PHE A 289 -16.02 -14.59 -1.30
C PHE A 289 -15.16 -15.76 -0.79
N ASP A 290 -14.20 -15.43 0.06
CA ASP A 290 -13.27 -16.39 0.65
C ASP A 290 -13.59 -16.57 2.14
N ILE A 291 -14.24 -17.65 2.47
CA ILE A 291 -14.67 -17.97 3.86
C ILE A 291 -13.45 -18.11 4.79
N SER A 292 -12.30 -18.51 4.25
CA SER A 292 -11.06 -18.65 5.01
C SER A 292 -10.33 -17.34 5.24
N LEU A 293 -10.77 -16.24 4.63
CA LEU A 293 -10.19 -14.92 4.87
C LEU A 293 -10.57 -14.46 6.29
N ALA A 294 -9.78 -14.86 7.26
CA ALA A 294 -9.89 -14.46 8.68
C ALA A 294 -8.82 -13.45 9.08
N ARG A 295 -7.98 -13.07 8.14
CA ARG A 295 -6.84 -12.16 8.28
C ARG A 295 -7.28 -10.74 8.54
N GLY A 296 -6.37 -9.96 9.05
CA GLY A 296 -6.53 -8.51 9.27
C GLY A 296 -6.17 -8.12 10.69
N LEU A 297 -6.08 -6.82 10.92
CA LEU A 297 -5.80 -6.27 12.24
C LEU A 297 -6.99 -6.53 13.18
N SER A 298 -6.70 -6.65 14.45
CA SER A 298 -7.69 -7.03 15.48
C SER A 298 -8.86 -6.04 15.61
N TYR A 299 -8.71 -4.84 15.06
CA TYR A 299 -9.74 -3.79 15.12
C TYR A 299 -10.82 -3.89 14.02
N TYR A 300 -10.73 -4.81 13.04
CA TYR A 300 -11.80 -4.97 12.05
C TYR A 300 -13.06 -5.62 12.63
N THR A 301 -14.21 -5.05 12.27
CA THR A 301 -15.54 -5.40 12.82
C THR A 301 -16.55 -5.85 11.76
N GLY A 302 -16.36 -5.45 10.51
CA GLY A 302 -17.28 -5.68 9.39
C GLY A 302 -16.64 -6.40 8.21
N CYS A 303 -16.87 -5.89 6.99
CA CYS A 303 -16.24 -6.40 5.78
C CYS A 303 -14.71 -6.33 5.87
N ILE A 304 -14.06 -7.35 5.32
CA ILE A 304 -12.60 -7.44 5.19
C ILE A 304 -12.22 -7.73 3.75
N PHE A 305 -11.11 -7.17 3.31
CA PHE A 305 -10.62 -7.24 1.94
C PHE A 305 -9.17 -7.71 1.91
N GLU A 306 -8.84 -8.53 0.93
CA GLU A 306 -7.45 -8.88 0.60
C GLU A 306 -7.30 -8.98 -0.91
N VAL A 307 -6.21 -8.46 -1.47
CA VAL A 307 -5.96 -8.54 -2.91
C VAL A 307 -4.68 -9.30 -3.19
N LYS A 308 -4.79 -10.29 -4.05
CA LYS A 308 -3.67 -11.06 -4.59
C LYS A 308 -3.53 -10.80 -6.08
N ILE A 309 -2.31 -10.63 -6.55
CA ILE A 309 -1.99 -10.68 -7.98
C ILE A 309 -1.70 -12.15 -8.29
N ASN A 310 -2.41 -12.69 -9.27
CA ASN A 310 -2.22 -14.07 -9.70
C ASN A 310 -0.92 -14.17 -10.52
N ASN A 311 -0.38 -15.39 -10.65
CA ASN A 311 0.83 -15.68 -11.42
C ASN A 311 2.13 -14.98 -10.92
N VAL A 312 2.17 -14.51 -9.67
CA VAL A 312 3.38 -14.03 -9.01
C VAL A 312 3.51 -14.64 -7.61
N ALA A 313 4.75 -14.93 -7.20
CA ALA A 313 5.03 -15.52 -5.89
C ALA A 313 5.12 -14.45 -4.78
N ILE A 314 4.21 -13.48 -4.79
CA ILE A 314 4.15 -12.37 -3.83
C ILE A 314 2.86 -12.48 -3.04
N GLY A 315 2.93 -12.29 -1.73
CA GLY A 315 1.73 -12.27 -0.88
C GLY A 315 0.79 -11.13 -1.24
N SER A 316 -0.28 -11.00 -0.46
CA SER A 316 -1.26 -9.92 -0.59
C SER A 316 -0.64 -8.55 -0.82
N VAL A 317 -1.07 -7.84 -1.84
CA VAL A 317 -0.56 -6.50 -2.22
C VAL A 317 -1.44 -5.37 -1.71
N SER A 318 -2.66 -5.69 -1.29
CA SER A 318 -3.59 -4.77 -0.65
C SER A 318 -4.44 -5.51 0.37
N GLY A 319 -4.89 -4.81 1.39
CA GLY A 319 -5.81 -5.32 2.39
C GLY A 319 -6.48 -4.20 3.15
N GLY A 320 -7.62 -4.50 3.76
CA GLY A 320 -8.40 -3.52 4.49
C GLY A 320 -9.65 -4.11 5.12
N GLY A 321 -10.48 -3.24 5.67
CA GLY A 321 -11.77 -3.64 6.24
C GLY A 321 -12.46 -2.51 7.00
N ARG A 322 -13.68 -2.82 7.48
CA ARG A 322 -14.46 -1.92 8.33
C ARG A 322 -14.01 -2.03 9.79
N TYR A 323 -13.88 -0.89 10.43
CA TYR A 323 -13.52 -0.76 11.84
C TYR A 323 -14.49 0.23 12.53
N ASP A 324 -15.24 -0.25 13.51
CA ASP A 324 -16.28 0.56 14.16
C ASP A 324 -15.84 1.11 15.53
N ASN A 325 -14.82 0.52 16.16
CA ASN A 325 -14.46 0.81 17.54
C ASN A 325 -13.14 1.56 17.70
N LEU A 326 -12.48 1.93 16.58
CA LEU A 326 -11.12 2.46 16.64
C LEU A 326 -11.07 3.88 17.24
N THR A 327 -12.05 4.74 16.94
CA THR A 327 -12.11 6.10 17.51
C THR A 327 -12.44 6.06 19.01
N GLN A 328 -13.25 5.11 19.46
CA GLN A 328 -13.54 4.90 20.89
C GLN A 328 -12.27 4.61 21.70
N ALA A 329 -11.31 3.91 21.11
CA ALA A 329 -10.03 3.63 21.77
C ALA A 329 -9.20 4.90 22.05
N PHE A 330 -9.58 6.06 21.50
CA PHE A 330 -9.01 7.37 21.76
C PHE A 330 -9.97 8.29 22.54
N GLY A 331 -11.00 7.74 23.18
CA GLY A 331 -11.93 8.50 24.05
C GLY A 331 -13.09 9.17 23.31
N ASP A 332 -13.34 8.82 22.05
CA ASP A 332 -14.51 9.29 21.33
C ASP A 332 -15.79 8.68 21.92
N LYS A 333 -16.74 9.55 22.32
CA LYS A 333 -18.00 9.12 22.94
C LYS A 333 -19.01 8.56 21.95
N GLU A 334 -18.94 8.99 20.68
CA GLU A 334 -19.95 8.64 19.68
C GLU A 334 -19.54 7.46 18.79
N ASN A 335 -18.32 6.96 18.92
CA ASN A 335 -17.81 5.80 18.20
C ASN A 335 -18.09 5.84 16.69
N LEU A 336 -17.22 6.51 15.93
CA LEU A 336 -17.37 6.66 14.49
C LEU A 336 -16.97 5.38 13.76
N SER A 337 -17.89 4.84 12.96
CA SER A 337 -17.59 3.77 12.04
C SER A 337 -16.64 4.26 10.93
N GLY A 338 -15.68 3.42 10.58
CA GLY A 338 -14.76 3.65 9.48
C GLY A 338 -14.57 2.40 8.62
N VAL A 339 -14.21 2.61 7.38
CA VAL A 339 -13.79 1.54 6.47
C VAL A 339 -12.65 2.06 5.60
N GLY A 340 -11.64 1.23 5.39
CA GLY A 340 -10.51 1.61 4.57
C GLY A 340 -9.70 0.42 4.09
N PHE A 341 -8.74 0.72 3.22
CA PHE A 341 -7.80 -0.26 2.69
C PHE A 341 -6.46 0.40 2.38
N SER A 342 -5.45 -0.44 2.23
CA SER A 342 -4.07 -0.01 1.99
C SER A 342 -3.43 -0.81 0.86
N PHE A 343 -2.72 -0.13 -0.05
CA PHE A 343 -1.78 -0.78 -0.95
C PHE A 343 -0.36 -0.77 -0.37
N GLY A 344 0.31 -1.92 -0.40
CA GLY A 344 1.73 -2.05 -0.12
C GLY A 344 2.56 -1.77 -1.37
N VAL A 345 3.15 -0.56 -1.47
CA VAL A 345 3.88 -0.10 -2.67
C VAL A 345 5.03 -1.04 -3.04
N ASP A 346 5.75 -1.53 -2.05
CA ASP A 346 6.91 -2.39 -2.25
C ASP A 346 6.53 -3.75 -2.84
N ARG A 347 5.39 -4.32 -2.42
CA ARG A 347 4.85 -5.56 -2.99
C ARG A 347 4.28 -5.36 -4.39
N LEU A 348 3.62 -4.22 -4.64
CA LEU A 348 3.18 -3.86 -5.99
C LEU A 348 4.38 -3.69 -6.92
N TYR A 349 5.43 -3.02 -6.45
CA TYR A 349 6.67 -2.85 -7.20
C TYR A 349 7.28 -4.21 -7.58
N ASP A 350 7.47 -5.10 -6.58
CA ASP A 350 8.05 -6.42 -6.80
C ASP A 350 7.19 -7.26 -7.77
N ALA A 351 5.86 -7.18 -7.67
CA ALA A 351 4.94 -7.87 -8.58
C ALA A 351 4.99 -7.32 -10.01
N MET A 352 5.02 -5.99 -10.17
CA MET A 352 5.11 -5.36 -11.50
C MET A 352 6.46 -5.62 -12.18
N GLU A 353 7.56 -5.73 -11.42
CA GLU A 353 8.86 -6.16 -11.94
C GLU A 353 8.79 -7.61 -12.48
N GLU A 354 8.19 -8.51 -11.69
CA GLU A 354 8.06 -9.94 -12.06
C GLU A 354 7.17 -10.13 -13.30
N LEU A 355 6.13 -9.30 -13.44
CA LEU A 355 5.22 -9.30 -14.59
C LEU A 355 5.75 -8.52 -15.81
N GLY A 356 6.83 -7.75 -15.67
CA GLY A 356 7.28 -6.81 -16.71
C GLY A 356 6.23 -5.75 -17.05
N ALA A 357 5.41 -5.34 -16.07
CA ALA A 357 4.24 -4.47 -16.26
C ALA A 357 4.57 -2.97 -16.24
N PHE A 358 5.81 -2.58 -15.99
CA PHE A 358 6.18 -1.17 -16.02
C PHE A 358 6.23 -0.63 -17.46
N PRO A 359 5.73 0.62 -17.70
CA PRO A 359 5.92 1.30 -18.97
C PRO A 359 7.41 1.43 -19.30
N LYS A 360 7.76 1.33 -20.58
CA LYS A 360 9.15 1.41 -21.04
C LYS A 360 9.82 2.75 -20.68
N ASP A 361 9.05 3.81 -20.62
CA ASP A 361 9.46 5.18 -20.32
C ASP A 361 9.41 5.53 -18.81
N ALA A 362 8.93 4.61 -17.97
CA ALA A 362 8.82 4.85 -16.51
C ALA A 362 10.17 5.19 -15.82
N GLN A 363 11.30 4.91 -16.47
CA GLN A 363 12.65 5.17 -15.93
C GLN A 363 13.29 6.45 -16.48
N ILE A 364 12.64 7.14 -17.41
CA ILE A 364 13.22 8.28 -18.12
C ILE A 364 13.10 9.53 -17.25
N SER A 365 14.23 10.05 -16.77
CA SER A 365 14.28 11.30 -15.99
C SER A 365 14.38 12.55 -16.86
N SER A 366 15.06 12.45 -18.00
CA SER A 366 15.20 13.52 -19.00
C SER A 366 14.87 13.00 -20.38
N LYS A 367 14.05 13.74 -21.14
CA LYS A 367 13.72 13.40 -22.52
C LYS A 367 14.83 13.73 -23.50
N VAL A 368 15.58 14.81 -23.22
CA VAL A 368 16.57 15.37 -24.14
C VAL A 368 17.86 15.73 -23.41
N LEU A 369 19.00 15.37 -23.99
CA LEU A 369 20.31 15.90 -23.65
C LEU A 369 20.82 16.81 -24.77
N ILE A 370 21.18 18.04 -24.43
CA ILE A 370 21.93 18.93 -25.30
C ILE A 370 23.43 18.66 -25.12
N CYS A 371 24.09 18.34 -26.22
CA CYS A 371 25.54 18.16 -26.32
C CYS A 371 26.14 19.35 -27.06
N HIS A 372 27.38 19.71 -26.77
CA HIS A 372 28.04 20.86 -27.34
C HIS A 372 29.55 20.61 -27.48
N PHE A 373 30.26 21.46 -28.26
CA PHE A 373 31.70 21.32 -28.52
C PHE A 373 32.56 22.33 -27.76
N ASP A 374 32.01 23.55 -27.51
CA ASP A 374 32.71 24.68 -26.93
C ASP A 374 31.76 25.57 -26.11
N ASP A 375 32.31 26.68 -25.55
CA ASP A 375 31.55 27.62 -24.73
C ASP A 375 30.44 28.36 -25.50
N GLU A 376 30.64 28.63 -26.80
CA GLU A 376 29.66 29.31 -27.63
C GLU A 376 28.43 28.42 -27.87
N SER A 377 28.65 27.20 -28.31
CA SER A 377 27.60 26.22 -28.52
C SER A 377 26.92 25.82 -27.22
N MET A 378 27.65 25.78 -26.09
CA MET A 378 27.06 25.58 -24.76
C MET A 378 26.08 26.72 -24.41
N ARG A 379 26.49 28.00 -24.57
CA ARG A 379 25.61 29.14 -24.27
C ARG A 379 24.37 29.18 -25.14
N TYR A 380 24.49 28.87 -26.43
CA TYR A 380 23.36 28.74 -27.34
C TYR A 380 22.44 27.61 -26.89
N GLY A 381 23.01 26.46 -26.52
CA GLY A 381 22.27 25.28 -25.98
C GLY A 381 21.48 25.57 -24.71
N LEU A 382 21.95 26.51 -23.86
CA LEU A 382 21.18 26.94 -22.67
C LEU A 382 19.84 27.59 -23.06
N GLY A 383 19.82 28.39 -24.16
CA GLY A 383 18.57 28.95 -24.69
C GLY A 383 17.59 27.86 -25.16
N ILE A 384 18.10 26.81 -25.81
CA ILE A 384 17.30 25.66 -26.25
C ILE A 384 16.73 24.92 -25.06
N VAL A 385 17.55 24.63 -24.06
CA VAL A 385 17.08 23.96 -22.81
C VAL A 385 15.99 24.77 -22.11
N ALA A 386 16.15 26.11 -22.05
CA ALA A 386 15.15 26.98 -21.44
C ALA A 386 13.77 26.87 -22.17
N GLN A 387 13.80 26.89 -23.50
CA GLN A 387 12.56 26.74 -24.31
C GLN A 387 11.90 25.37 -24.13
N LEU A 388 12.67 24.29 -24.13
CA LEU A 388 12.18 22.93 -23.90
C LEU A 388 11.52 22.82 -22.52
N ARG A 389 12.18 23.34 -21.47
CA ARG A 389 11.63 23.34 -20.10
C ARG A 389 10.36 24.17 -19.98
N THR A 390 10.31 25.35 -20.62
CA THR A 390 9.08 26.17 -20.67
C THR A 390 7.93 25.43 -21.34
N ALA A 391 8.24 24.59 -22.35
CA ALA A 391 7.26 23.74 -23.00
C ALA A 391 6.89 22.48 -22.20
N GLY A 392 7.43 22.27 -20.98
CA GLY A 392 7.19 21.12 -20.12
C GLY A 392 8.01 19.88 -20.48
N ILE A 393 9.03 20.01 -21.34
CA ILE A 393 9.88 18.89 -21.75
C ILE A 393 11.10 18.82 -20.82
N ALA A 394 11.22 17.71 -20.07
CA ALA A 394 12.36 17.45 -19.21
C ALA A 394 13.65 17.36 -20.06
N SER A 395 14.58 18.29 -19.85
CA SER A 395 15.79 18.43 -20.65
C SER A 395 16.97 18.85 -19.80
N GLU A 396 18.15 18.41 -20.19
CA GLU A 396 19.41 18.80 -19.58
C GLU A 396 20.46 19.14 -20.66
N ILE A 397 21.45 19.91 -20.28
CA ILE A 397 22.64 20.19 -21.08
C ILE A 397 23.84 19.55 -20.39
N TYR A 398 24.73 18.95 -21.15
CA TYR A 398 25.94 18.40 -20.55
C TYR A 398 26.78 19.54 -19.93
N PRO A 399 27.23 19.43 -18.66
CA PRO A 399 27.75 20.61 -17.94
C PRO A 399 29.14 21.06 -18.37
N ASP A 400 29.96 20.15 -18.89
CA ASP A 400 31.37 20.43 -19.20
C ASP A 400 31.62 20.43 -20.69
N VAL A 401 32.51 21.31 -21.16
CA VAL A 401 33.09 21.24 -22.51
C VAL A 401 34.05 20.05 -22.57
N THR A 402 33.64 18.97 -23.26
CA THR A 402 34.40 17.72 -23.35
C THR A 402 34.10 16.99 -24.65
N LYS A 403 34.84 15.92 -24.94
CA LYS A 403 34.64 15.12 -26.16
C LYS A 403 33.18 14.64 -26.28
N LEU A 404 32.59 14.82 -27.46
CA LEU A 404 31.22 14.43 -27.77
C LEU A 404 30.87 12.98 -27.36
N LYS A 405 31.82 12.06 -27.57
CA LYS A 405 31.68 10.66 -27.17
C LYS A 405 31.31 10.53 -25.69
N LYS A 406 31.94 11.27 -24.79
CA LYS A 406 31.65 11.24 -23.34
C LYS A 406 30.25 11.72 -23.04
N GLN A 407 29.78 12.74 -23.76
CA GLN A 407 28.41 13.27 -23.60
C GLN A 407 27.34 12.28 -24.09
N LEU A 408 27.58 11.62 -25.25
CA LEU A 408 26.67 10.59 -25.76
C LEU A 408 26.68 9.32 -24.90
N ASP A 409 27.84 8.92 -24.35
CA ASP A 409 27.92 7.81 -23.39
C ASP A 409 27.13 8.12 -22.11
N PHE A 410 27.10 9.37 -21.68
CA PHE A 410 26.27 9.81 -20.56
C PHE A 410 24.77 9.70 -20.89
N ALA A 411 24.34 10.16 -22.10
CA ALA A 411 22.96 10.00 -22.54
C ALA A 411 22.53 8.51 -22.54
N ASN A 412 23.39 7.64 -23.08
CA ASN A 412 23.14 6.20 -23.12
C ASN A 412 23.02 5.59 -21.72
N LYS A 413 23.94 5.92 -20.79
CA LYS A 413 23.92 5.41 -19.42
C LYS A 413 22.68 5.86 -18.63
N LYS A 414 22.17 7.06 -18.95
CA LYS A 414 20.94 7.60 -18.34
C LYS A 414 19.66 7.21 -19.07
N ASN A 415 19.76 6.46 -20.18
CA ASN A 415 18.64 6.10 -21.05
C ASN A 415 17.86 7.33 -21.55
N ILE A 416 18.57 8.44 -21.86
CA ILE A 416 17.97 9.65 -22.43
C ILE A 416 17.61 9.36 -23.89
N PRO A 417 16.31 9.41 -24.26
CA PRO A 417 15.89 8.95 -25.59
C PRO A 417 16.29 9.84 -26.75
N PHE A 418 16.52 11.13 -26.50
CA PHE A 418 16.89 12.07 -27.54
C PHE A 418 18.16 12.86 -27.19
N THR A 419 19.00 13.09 -28.19
CA THR A 419 20.15 14.00 -28.05
C THR A 419 20.12 15.03 -29.16
N MET A 420 20.57 16.25 -28.86
CA MET A 420 20.81 17.31 -29.81
C MET A 420 22.25 17.77 -29.65
N VAL A 421 23.03 17.79 -30.73
CA VAL A 421 24.43 18.23 -30.75
C VAL A 421 24.48 19.60 -31.35
N ILE A 422 24.96 20.57 -30.59
CA ILE A 422 25.02 21.97 -30.99
C ILE A 422 26.46 22.30 -31.37
N GLY A 423 26.63 22.81 -32.57
CA GLY A 423 27.89 23.38 -33.10
C GLY A 423 27.60 24.69 -33.85
N SER A 424 28.59 25.18 -34.60
CA SER A 424 28.51 26.43 -35.34
C SER A 424 27.41 26.43 -36.43
N GLU A 425 27.16 25.26 -37.05
CA GLU A 425 26.09 25.11 -38.05
C GLU A 425 24.71 25.38 -37.42
N GLU A 426 24.43 24.74 -36.28
CA GLU A 426 23.16 24.87 -35.56
C GLU A 426 22.92 26.29 -35.05
N ILE A 427 23.98 26.96 -34.60
CA ILE A 427 23.93 28.37 -34.20
C ILE A 427 23.55 29.26 -35.38
N THR A 428 24.12 28.99 -36.56
CA THR A 428 23.91 29.81 -37.75
C THR A 428 22.56 29.56 -38.41
N THR A 429 22.12 28.30 -38.47
CA THR A 429 20.92 27.89 -39.20
C THR A 429 19.65 27.85 -38.33
N GLY A 430 19.80 27.71 -37.02
CA GLY A 430 18.69 27.47 -36.09
C GLY A 430 18.07 26.08 -36.22
N LEU A 431 18.62 25.20 -37.08
CA LEU A 431 18.13 23.83 -37.28
C LEU A 431 18.88 22.87 -36.35
N LEU A 432 18.16 22.24 -35.45
CA LEU A 432 18.67 21.36 -34.41
C LEU A 432 18.65 19.88 -34.83
N PRO A 433 19.78 19.17 -34.78
CA PRO A 433 19.83 17.74 -35.08
C PRO A 433 19.27 16.92 -33.93
N CYS A 434 17.98 16.64 -33.96
CA CYS A 434 17.30 15.80 -32.96
C CYS A 434 17.49 14.32 -33.32
N LYS A 435 18.33 13.64 -32.57
CA LYS A 435 18.61 12.22 -32.73
C LYS A 435 17.82 11.37 -31.73
N ASP A 436 17.03 10.44 -32.24
CA ASP A 436 16.42 9.35 -31.47
C ASP A 436 17.48 8.30 -31.17
N MET A 437 17.86 8.17 -29.90
CA MET A 437 18.93 7.27 -29.46
C MET A 437 18.53 5.79 -29.54
N ASN A 438 17.23 5.49 -29.51
CA ASN A 438 16.72 4.12 -29.58
C ASN A 438 16.65 3.62 -31.02
N LYS A 439 16.25 4.50 -31.96
CA LYS A 439 16.11 4.16 -33.39
C LYS A 439 17.36 4.48 -34.20
N GLY A 440 18.26 5.28 -33.70
CA GLY A 440 19.42 5.76 -34.41
C GLY A 440 19.13 6.77 -35.54
N VAL A 441 17.88 7.25 -35.64
CA VAL A 441 17.43 8.21 -36.67
C VAL A 441 17.67 9.64 -36.18
N GLN A 442 18.16 10.50 -37.05
CA GLN A 442 18.38 11.93 -36.78
C GLN A 442 17.63 12.80 -37.78
N GLU A 443 16.95 13.82 -37.28
CA GLU A 443 16.22 14.80 -38.09
C GLU A 443 16.70 16.20 -37.74
N LYS A 444 16.81 17.09 -38.75
CA LYS A 444 17.09 18.53 -38.52
C LYS A 444 15.72 19.24 -38.39
N LEU A 445 15.45 19.84 -37.24
CA LEU A 445 14.19 20.44 -36.86
C LEU A 445 14.39 21.84 -36.27
N THR A 446 13.41 22.73 -36.42
CA THR A 446 13.38 23.95 -35.62
C THR A 446 13.00 23.61 -34.16
N ILE A 447 13.24 24.54 -33.24
CA ILE A 447 12.88 24.30 -31.83
C ILE A 447 11.39 24.06 -31.62
N GLU A 448 10.52 24.74 -32.40
CA GLU A 448 9.06 24.53 -32.36
C GLU A 448 8.69 23.12 -32.80
N GLN A 449 9.31 22.63 -33.88
CA GLN A 449 9.12 21.26 -34.37
C GLN A 449 9.63 20.21 -33.38
N VAL A 450 10.75 20.48 -32.71
CA VAL A 450 11.26 19.62 -31.62
C VAL A 450 10.25 19.58 -30.47
N ILE A 451 9.72 20.73 -30.06
CA ILE A 451 8.73 20.82 -28.98
C ILE A 451 7.46 20.04 -29.37
N GLU A 452 6.96 20.19 -30.58
CA GLU A 452 5.79 19.46 -31.06
C GLU A 452 6.02 17.93 -31.07
N LYS A 453 7.19 17.50 -31.55
CA LYS A 453 7.58 16.08 -31.63
C LYS A 453 7.74 15.44 -30.25
N LEU A 454 8.16 16.21 -29.24
CA LEU A 454 8.51 15.67 -27.91
C LEU A 454 7.42 15.90 -26.86
N LYS A 455 6.34 16.60 -27.15
CA LYS A 455 5.14 16.65 -26.30
C LYS A 455 4.42 15.31 -26.33
#